data_8f6ef2ffcef86bdd563e5e12779c6e79
#
_entry.id   8f6ef2ffcef86bdd563e5e12779c6e79
#
_cell.length_a   1.000
_cell.length_b   1.000
_cell.length_c   1.000
_cell.angle_alpha   90.00
_cell.angle_beta   90.00
_cell.angle_gamma   90.00
#
_symmetry.space_group_name_H-M   'P 1'
#
loop_
_entity.id
_entity.type
_entity.pdbx_description
1 polymer ?
#
loop_
_entity_poly.entity_id
_entity_poly.type
_entity_poly.pdbx_seq_one_letter_code
_entity_poly.pdbx_strand_id
1 'polypeptide(L)'
;MSKQFIILVLFIVAFFGGRLALTEEPAHQTFQEPETYEAAKELSQKTAGYKNLQKIGLAMHGYHDLFDRFPSAVVYASDGNTPHSWRVELLPVLKHYVEGIDPNQLKRMDRELYNAAIKDCGYDINQPWDSPENLKVLDSMPPVYRHPSDQPDSTASAYYAVVGKGTAFDADEVTSYTDIKGWPASALMLVESRSRAPWTKPVDIAYSKDATVPRFGGFTAHGYLTLSCDGAVHFISDSVSPDALRAYISKDQSDTFDIPGVPYRF
;
A
#
# COMPACT_ATOMS: atom_id res chain seq x y z
N MET A 1 14.54 -42.81 1.05
CA MET A 1 15.32 -42.54 2.26
C MET A 1 15.07 -41.07 2.65
N SER A 2 14.19 -40.87 3.62
CA SER A 2 13.73 -39.58 4.10
C SER A 2 14.77 -39.02 5.10
N LYS A 3 15.26 -37.78 4.86
CA LYS A 3 16.08 -37.06 5.85
C LYS A 3 15.16 -36.12 6.63
N GLN A 4 14.78 -36.55 7.81
CA GLN A 4 14.16 -35.69 8.83
C GLN A 4 15.22 -34.74 9.40
N PHE A 5 14.97 -33.44 9.32
CA PHE A 5 15.73 -32.44 10.07
C PHE A 5 15.06 -32.28 11.46
N ILE A 6 15.74 -32.71 12.50
CA ILE A 6 15.36 -32.50 13.89
C ILE A 6 15.95 -31.15 14.32
N ILE A 7 15.08 -30.16 14.60
CA ILE A 7 15.47 -28.91 15.27
C ILE A 7 15.36 -29.14 16.77
N LEU A 8 16.51 -29.13 17.44
CA LEU A 8 16.62 -29.26 18.91
C LEU A 8 16.38 -27.87 19.53
N VAL A 9 15.26 -27.70 20.25
CA VAL A 9 14.98 -26.51 21.06
C VAL A 9 15.43 -26.78 22.49
N LEU A 10 16.42 -26.03 22.99
CA LEU A 10 16.91 -26.06 24.37
C LEU A 10 15.92 -25.35 25.29
N PHE A 11 15.36 -26.12 26.27
CA PHE A 11 14.59 -25.55 27.37
C PHE A 11 15.53 -25.08 28.49
N ILE A 12 15.43 -23.83 28.89
CA ILE A 12 15.97 -23.34 30.16
C ILE A 12 14.86 -23.44 31.20
N VAL A 13 15.01 -24.34 32.17
CA VAL A 13 14.10 -24.47 33.32
C VAL A 13 14.61 -23.59 34.46
N ALA A 14 13.87 -22.52 34.77
CA ALA A 14 14.07 -21.78 36.01
C ALA A 14 13.08 -22.29 37.07
N PHE A 15 13.60 -22.90 38.13
CA PHE A 15 12.84 -23.33 39.31
C PHE A 15 12.54 -22.11 40.19
N PHE A 16 11.29 -21.70 40.30
CA PHE A 16 10.76 -20.99 41.46
C PHE A 16 9.32 -21.48 41.73
N GLY A 17 9.08 -21.92 42.98
CA GLY A 17 7.84 -22.55 43.40
C GLY A 17 6.64 -21.60 43.33
N GLY A 18 5.68 -21.93 42.49
CA GLY A 18 4.38 -21.29 42.38
C GLY A 18 3.59 -22.10 41.35
N ARG A 19 2.31 -22.37 41.62
CA ARG A 19 1.38 -23.16 40.82
C ARG A 19 1.55 -22.90 39.33
N LEU A 20 1.85 -23.94 38.57
CA LEU A 20 1.88 -23.93 37.11
C LEU A 20 0.46 -23.64 36.60
N ALA A 21 0.19 -22.41 36.16
CA ALA A 21 -0.86 -22.17 35.22
C ALA A 21 -0.29 -22.58 33.85
N LEU A 22 -0.84 -23.62 33.25
CA LEU A 22 -0.58 -23.97 31.86
C LEU A 22 -1.12 -22.80 31.02
N THR A 23 -0.21 -21.89 30.63
CA THR A 23 -0.54 -20.93 29.56
C THR A 23 -0.67 -21.77 28.30
N GLU A 24 -1.86 -21.76 27.72
CA GLU A 24 -2.09 -22.30 26.37
C GLU A 24 -1.05 -21.69 25.44
N GLU A 25 -0.27 -22.54 24.77
CA GLU A 25 0.61 -22.10 23.70
C GLU A 25 -0.22 -21.33 22.68
N PRO A 26 0.30 -20.19 22.15
CA PRO A 26 -0.39 -19.50 21.07
C PRO A 26 -0.58 -20.52 19.94
N ALA A 27 -1.82 -20.69 19.53
CA ALA A 27 -2.20 -21.62 18.48
C ALA A 27 -1.27 -21.42 17.28
N HIS A 28 -0.39 -22.39 17.03
CA HIS A 28 0.35 -22.46 15.79
C HIS A 28 -0.68 -22.42 14.66
N GLN A 29 -0.70 -21.34 13.92
CA GLN A 29 -1.40 -21.31 12.65
C GLN A 29 -0.74 -22.37 11.77
N THR A 30 -1.35 -23.56 11.76
CA THR A 30 -0.95 -24.62 10.85
C THR A 30 -1.18 -24.10 9.43
N PHE A 31 -0.07 -23.96 8.70
CA PHE A 31 -0.15 -23.68 7.26
C PHE A 31 -0.90 -24.85 6.62
N GLN A 32 -2.15 -24.60 6.20
CA GLN A 32 -2.91 -25.56 5.41
C GLN A 32 -2.46 -25.43 3.97
N GLU A 33 -1.92 -26.50 3.42
CA GLU A 33 -1.66 -26.55 1.98
C GLU A 33 -2.97 -26.39 1.20
N PRO A 34 -2.98 -25.60 0.12
CA PRO A 34 -4.18 -25.39 -0.67
C PRO A 34 -4.64 -26.72 -1.31
N GLU A 35 -5.91 -27.07 -1.07
CA GLU A 35 -6.48 -28.35 -1.52
C GLU A 35 -6.68 -28.43 -3.04
N THR A 36 -6.67 -27.27 -3.74
CA THR A 36 -6.89 -27.20 -5.18
C THR A 36 -5.89 -26.28 -5.87
N TYR A 37 -5.70 -26.48 -7.18
CA TYR A 37 -4.88 -25.59 -8.01
C TYR A 37 -5.37 -24.14 -7.97
N GLU A 38 -6.67 -23.88 -7.98
CA GLU A 38 -7.22 -22.52 -7.92
C GLU A 38 -6.96 -21.87 -6.57
N ALA A 39 -7.06 -22.60 -5.47
CA ALA A 39 -6.72 -22.09 -4.14
C ALA A 39 -5.22 -21.78 -4.02
N ALA A 40 -4.35 -22.61 -4.60
CA ALA A 40 -2.91 -22.38 -4.66
C ALA A 40 -2.57 -21.11 -5.47
N LYS A 41 -3.25 -20.93 -6.59
CA LYS A 41 -3.09 -19.77 -7.47
C LYS A 41 -3.55 -18.49 -6.78
N GLU A 42 -4.72 -18.51 -6.11
CA GLU A 42 -5.24 -17.36 -5.36
C GLU A 42 -4.29 -16.96 -4.22
N LEU A 43 -3.78 -17.94 -3.45
CA LEU A 43 -2.80 -17.69 -2.40
C LEU A 43 -1.51 -17.08 -2.95
N SER A 44 -1.02 -17.56 -4.10
CA SER A 44 0.15 -17.01 -4.76
C SER A 44 -0.06 -15.57 -5.20
N GLN A 45 -1.22 -15.27 -5.80
CA GLN A 45 -1.58 -13.92 -6.25
C GLN A 45 -1.73 -12.98 -5.06
N LYS A 46 -2.40 -13.39 -3.99
CA LYS A 46 -2.53 -12.64 -2.74
C LYS A 46 -1.17 -12.33 -2.12
N THR A 47 -0.27 -13.31 -2.08
CA THR A 47 1.09 -13.14 -1.57
C THR A 47 1.90 -12.15 -2.42
N ALA A 48 1.77 -12.20 -3.73
CA ALA A 48 2.44 -11.27 -4.64
C ALA A 48 1.85 -9.86 -4.54
N GLY A 49 0.52 -9.72 -4.44
CA GLY A 49 -0.17 -8.44 -4.19
C GLY A 49 0.28 -7.80 -2.86
N TYR A 50 0.38 -8.62 -1.81
CA TYR A 50 0.92 -8.19 -0.51
C TYR A 50 2.33 -7.59 -0.65
N LYS A 51 3.23 -8.29 -1.34
CA LYS A 51 4.60 -7.80 -1.59
C LYS A 51 4.63 -6.52 -2.43
N ASN A 52 3.72 -6.37 -3.38
CA ASN A 52 3.60 -5.14 -4.16
C ASN A 52 3.22 -3.96 -3.27
N LEU A 53 2.18 -4.10 -2.44
CA LEU A 53 1.75 -3.05 -1.50
C LEU A 53 2.85 -2.72 -0.48
N GLN A 54 3.59 -3.71 0.03
CA GLN A 54 4.74 -3.45 0.90
C GLN A 54 5.80 -2.57 0.22
N LYS A 55 6.14 -2.84 -1.05
CA LYS A 55 7.11 -2.03 -1.81
C LYS A 55 6.59 -0.63 -2.07
N ILE A 56 5.29 -0.49 -2.38
CA ILE A 56 4.67 0.82 -2.55
C ILE A 56 4.68 1.57 -1.19
N GLY A 57 4.37 0.90 -0.09
CA GLY A 57 4.45 1.47 1.27
C GLY A 57 5.85 2.00 1.60
N LEU A 58 6.88 1.21 1.32
CA LEU A 58 8.28 1.66 1.48
C LEU A 58 8.57 2.91 0.63
N ALA A 59 8.06 2.97 -0.61
CA ALA A 59 8.24 4.14 -1.46
C ALA A 59 7.47 5.36 -0.95
N MET A 60 6.25 5.17 -0.40
CA MET A 60 5.48 6.25 0.25
C MET A 60 6.23 6.84 1.44
N HIS A 61 6.79 5.99 2.31
CA HIS A 61 7.61 6.44 3.44
C HIS A 61 8.92 7.08 2.99
N GLY A 62 9.59 6.52 1.97
CA GLY A 62 10.77 7.14 1.38
C GLY A 62 10.50 8.52 0.79
N TYR A 63 9.35 8.72 0.17
CA TYR A 63 8.90 10.05 -0.29
C TYR A 63 8.65 10.99 0.90
N HIS A 64 8.00 10.49 1.95
CA HIS A 64 7.76 11.25 3.18
C HIS A 64 9.07 11.68 3.85
N ASP A 65 10.07 10.81 3.89
CA ASP A 65 11.41 11.13 4.44
C ASP A 65 12.14 12.25 3.66
N LEU A 66 11.78 12.46 2.39
CA LEU A 66 12.36 13.52 1.55
C LEU A 66 11.62 14.86 1.69
N PHE A 67 10.29 14.81 1.84
CA PHE A 67 9.44 15.99 1.69
C PHE A 67 8.59 16.31 2.93
N ASP A 68 8.75 15.57 4.04
CA ASP A 68 7.98 15.67 5.30
C ASP A 68 6.47 15.54 5.10
N ARG A 69 6.04 14.85 4.02
CA ARG A 69 4.65 14.62 3.66
C ARG A 69 4.50 13.45 2.71
N PHE A 70 3.33 12.83 2.67
CA PHE A 70 2.97 11.89 1.61
C PHE A 70 2.73 12.62 0.28
N PRO A 71 2.88 11.95 -0.88
CA PRO A 71 2.49 12.54 -2.15
C PRO A 71 0.99 12.83 -2.16
N SER A 72 0.58 13.96 -2.76
CA SER A 72 -0.83 14.23 -3.02
C SER A 72 -1.37 13.25 -4.08
N ALA A 73 -2.66 12.88 -4.00
CA ALA A 73 -3.28 11.98 -5.00
C ALA A 73 -3.11 12.52 -6.42
N VAL A 74 -3.27 13.83 -6.57
CA VAL A 74 -2.98 14.57 -7.79
C VAL A 74 -1.86 15.55 -7.50
N VAL A 75 -0.78 15.46 -8.26
CA VAL A 75 0.36 16.38 -8.20
C VAL A 75 0.30 17.28 -9.43
N TYR A 76 0.46 18.57 -9.23
CA TYR A 76 0.46 19.52 -10.33
C TYR A 76 1.90 19.89 -10.73
N ALA A 77 2.13 20.04 -12.03
CA ALA A 77 3.35 20.63 -12.57
C ALA A 77 3.56 22.06 -12.05
N SER A 78 4.72 22.65 -12.36
CA SER A 78 5.05 24.02 -11.95
C SER A 78 4.10 25.10 -12.47
N ASP A 79 3.30 24.78 -13.51
CA ASP A 79 2.25 25.63 -14.06
C ASP A 79 0.98 25.68 -13.17
N GLY A 80 0.90 24.81 -12.15
CA GLY A 80 -0.24 24.68 -11.24
C GLY A 80 -1.51 24.08 -11.86
N ASN A 81 -1.48 23.66 -13.12
CA ASN A 81 -2.67 23.22 -13.86
C ASN A 81 -2.55 21.82 -14.47
N THR A 82 -1.34 21.35 -14.76
CA THR A 82 -1.10 20.05 -15.39
C THR A 82 -1.07 18.94 -14.33
N PRO A 83 -2.10 18.07 -14.26
CA PRO A 83 -2.22 17.07 -13.20
C PRO A 83 -1.47 15.78 -13.52
N HIS A 84 -0.85 15.20 -12.50
CA HIS A 84 -0.14 13.92 -12.54
C HIS A 84 -0.56 13.01 -11.39
N SER A 85 -0.41 11.71 -11.57
CA SER A 85 -0.69 10.72 -10.53
C SER A 85 0.43 10.69 -9.47
N TRP A 86 0.08 10.46 -8.20
CA TRP A 86 1.03 10.12 -7.15
C TRP A 86 1.97 8.95 -7.51
N ARG A 87 1.52 8.07 -8.40
CA ARG A 87 2.32 6.91 -8.86
C ARG A 87 3.55 7.36 -9.64
N VAL A 88 3.43 8.45 -10.37
CA VAL A 88 4.56 9.08 -11.08
C VAL A 88 5.53 9.72 -10.10
N GLU A 89 5.03 10.36 -9.04
CA GLU A 89 5.86 10.93 -7.98
C GLU A 89 6.73 9.89 -7.29
N LEU A 90 6.28 8.66 -7.17
CA LEU A 90 7.07 7.61 -6.53
C LEU A 90 8.16 6.99 -7.42
N LEU A 91 8.23 7.30 -8.71
CA LEU A 91 9.17 6.66 -9.64
C LEU A 91 10.62 6.69 -9.17
N PRO A 92 11.22 7.84 -8.76
CA PRO A 92 12.60 7.88 -8.30
C PRO A 92 12.83 7.03 -7.05
N VAL A 93 11.88 7.06 -6.11
CA VAL A 93 11.97 6.30 -4.85
C VAL A 93 11.80 4.80 -5.11
N LEU A 94 10.85 4.41 -5.96
CA LEU A 94 10.68 3.00 -6.36
C LEU A 94 11.93 2.46 -7.06
N LYS A 95 12.50 3.22 -7.99
CA LYS A 95 13.74 2.86 -8.67
C LYS A 95 14.87 2.65 -7.66
N HIS A 96 14.99 3.54 -6.68
CA HIS A 96 15.96 3.41 -5.61
C HIS A 96 15.81 2.08 -4.83
N TYR A 97 14.60 1.76 -4.34
CA TYR A 97 14.36 0.52 -3.58
C TYR A 97 14.44 -0.75 -4.42
N VAL A 98 14.17 -0.68 -5.72
CA VAL A 98 14.25 -1.83 -6.63
C VAL A 98 15.67 -2.06 -7.14
N GLU A 99 16.41 -0.99 -7.45
CA GLU A 99 17.77 -1.04 -8.02
C GLU A 99 18.87 -0.96 -6.96
N GLY A 100 18.53 -0.75 -5.69
CA GLY A 100 19.50 -0.70 -4.59
C GLY A 100 20.40 0.55 -4.60
N ILE A 101 19.89 1.67 -5.11
CA ILE A 101 20.60 2.96 -5.10
C ILE A 101 20.73 3.46 -3.64
N ASP A 102 21.85 4.10 -3.30
CA ASP A 102 22.11 4.61 -1.95
C ASP A 102 21.01 5.59 -1.47
N PRO A 103 20.32 5.32 -0.33
CA PRO A 103 19.30 6.20 0.25
C PRO A 103 19.79 7.65 0.46
N ASN A 104 21.09 7.84 0.72
CA ASN A 104 21.66 9.15 0.94
C ASN A 104 21.70 10.03 -0.33
N GLN A 105 21.58 9.44 -1.51
CA GLN A 105 21.48 10.21 -2.75
C GLN A 105 20.11 10.88 -2.86
N LEU A 106 19.03 10.17 -2.49
CA LEU A 106 17.70 10.74 -2.45
C LEU A 106 17.57 11.87 -1.43
N LYS A 107 18.12 11.72 -0.22
CA LYS A 107 18.05 12.71 0.86
C LYS A 107 18.71 14.07 0.55
N ARG A 108 19.47 14.16 -0.54
CA ARG A 108 20.12 15.39 -1.02
C ARG A 108 19.39 16.05 -2.17
N MET A 109 18.28 15.47 -2.63
CA MET A 109 17.51 16.02 -3.75
C MET A 109 16.57 17.10 -3.24
N ASP A 110 16.70 18.28 -3.80
CA ASP A 110 15.63 19.26 -3.78
C ASP A 110 14.54 18.92 -4.80
N ARG A 111 13.48 19.70 -4.87
CA ARG A 111 12.36 19.43 -5.76
C ARG A 111 12.73 19.43 -7.23
N GLU A 112 13.69 20.27 -7.64
CA GLU A 112 14.12 20.38 -9.04
C GLU A 112 14.89 19.12 -9.46
N LEU A 113 15.84 18.68 -8.63
CA LEU A 113 16.57 17.42 -8.84
C LEU A 113 15.64 16.20 -8.82
N TYR A 114 14.62 16.21 -7.96
CA TYR A 114 13.62 15.15 -7.93
C TYR A 114 12.80 15.09 -9.21
N ASN A 115 12.37 16.23 -9.75
CA ASN A 115 11.67 16.32 -11.04
C ASN A 115 12.57 15.85 -12.20
N ALA A 116 13.86 16.16 -12.17
CA ALA A 116 14.81 15.62 -13.12
C ALA A 116 14.92 14.09 -13.02
N ALA A 117 14.92 13.52 -11.80
CA ALA A 117 14.93 12.08 -11.60
C ALA A 117 13.64 11.41 -12.10
N ILE A 118 12.47 12.06 -12.01
CA ILE A 118 11.23 11.59 -12.66
C ILE A 118 11.43 11.54 -14.18
N LYS A 119 12.04 12.57 -14.76
CA LYS A 119 12.32 12.64 -16.19
C LYS A 119 13.29 11.55 -16.64
N ASP A 120 14.29 11.22 -15.84
CA ASP A 120 15.21 10.10 -16.08
C ASP A 120 14.51 8.73 -16.04
N CYS A 121 13.35 8.66 -15.40
CA CYS A 121 12.45 7.49 -15.49
C CYS A 121 11.58 7.51 -16.76
N GLY A 122 11.77 8.48 -17.65
CA GLY A 122 11.09 8.59 -18.93
C GLY A 122 9.80 9.41 -18.93
N TYR A 123 9.40 9.98 -17.78
CA TYR A 123 8.17 10.76 -17.65
C TYR A 123 8.44 12.26 -17.53
N ASP A 124 7.84 13.07 -18.40
CA ASP A 124 7.96 14.53 -18.34
C ASP A 124 6.80 15.16 -17.55
N ILE A 125 7.10 15.62 -16.34
CA ILE A 125 6.11 16.25 -15.45
C ILE A 125 5.63 17.63 -15.97
N ASN A 126 6.30 18.23 -16.95
CA ASN A 126 5.87 19.48 -17.59
C ASN A 126 4.91 19.26 -18.76
N GLN A 127 4.57 18.01 -19.07
CA GLN A 127 3.63 17.64 -20.14
C GLN A 127 2.43 16.91 -19.53
N PRO A 128 1.22 17.03 -20.09
CA PRO A 128 0.06 16.26 -19.63
C PRO A 128 0.34 14.77 -19.55
N TRP A 129 -0.31 14.07 -18.61
CA TRP A 129 -0.12 12.62 -18.41
C TRP A 129 -0.41 11.80 -19.69
N ASP A 130 -1.27 12.32 -20.58
CA ASP A 130 -1.68 11.74 -21.85
C ASP A 130 -1.00 12.38 -23.08
N SER A 131 0.07 13.17 -22.88
CA SER A 131 0.90 13.65 -23.97
C SER A 131 1.55 12.48 -24.74
N PRO A 132 1.89 12.66 -26.03
CA PRO A 132 2.58 11.62 -26.81
C PRO A 132 3.88 11.13 -26.16
N GLU A 133 4.58 11.99 -25.43
CA GLU A 133 5.80 11.68 -24.69
C GLU A 133 5.49 10.79 -23.50
N ASN A 134 4.53 11.19 -22.67
CA ASN A 134 4.17 10.46 -21.43
C ASN A 134 3.42 9.14 -21.73
N LEU A 135 2.70 9.05 -22.84
CA LEU A 135 2.08 7.79 -23.26
C LEU A 135 3.11 6.69 -23.58
N LYS A 136 4.34 7.05 -23.99
CA LYS A 136 5.42 6.08 -24.23
C LYS A 136 5.86 5.33 -22.97
N VAL A 137 5.60 5.93 -21.79
CA VAL A 137 6.00 5.35 -20.51
C VAL A 137 4.99 4.32 -19.99
N LEU A 138 3.80 4.25 -20.59
CA LEU A 138 2.75 3.33 -20.13
C LEU A 138 3.23 1.87 -20.09
N ASP A 139 3.93 1.42 -21.13
CA ASP A 139 4.45 0.05 -21.23
C ASP A 139 5.59 -0.24 -20.24
N SER A 140 6.20 0.82 -19.71
CA SER A 140 7.26 0.75 -18.69
C SER A 140 6.72 0.84 -17.26
N MET A 141 5.45 0.50 -17.06
CA MET A 141 4.81 0.51 -15.72
C MET A 141 5.64 -0.30 -14.72
N PRO A 142 6.01 0.29 -13.56
CA PRO A 142 6.62 -0.47 -12.48
C PRO A 142 5.78 -1.70 -12.12
N PRO A 143 6.36 -2.92 -12.08
CA PRO A 143 5.61 -4.15 -11.83
C PRO A 143 4.79 -4.13 -10.54
N VAL A 144 5.19 -3.31 -9.55
CA VAL A 144 4.50 -3.16 -8.27
C VAL A 144 3.10 -2.55 -8.39
N TYR A 145 2.79 -1.84 -9.48
CA TYR A 145 1.47 -1.26 -9.72
C TYR A 145 0.49 -2.22 -10.38
N ARG A 146 0.99 -3.32 -10.96
CA ARG A 146 0.15 -4.33 -11.64
C ARG A 146 -0.34 -5.38 -10.63
N HIS A 147 -1.62 -5.78 -10.74
CA HIS A 147 -2.07 -6.93 -9.98
C HIS A 147 -1.45 -8.22 -10.53
N PRO A 148 -1.06 -9.18 -9.67
CA PRO A 148 -0.45 -10.44 -10.11
C PRO A 148 -1.33 -11.31 -11.01
N SER A 149 -2.65 -11.08 -11.03
CA SER A 149 -3.59 -11.77 -11.94
C SER A 149 -3.80 -11.06 -13.26
N ASP A 150 -3.29 -9.84 -13.45
CA ASP A 150 -3.43 -9.12 -14.70
C ASP A 150 -2.44 -9.65 -15.76
N GLN A 151 -2.76 -9.38 -17.03
CA GLN A 151 -1.84 -9.73 -18.13
C GLN A 151 -0.51 -8.97 -17.98
N PRO A 152 0.62 -9.57 -18.38
CA PRO A 152 1.94 -8.94 -18.24
C PRO A 152 2.09 -7.59 -18.94
N ASP A 153 1.32 -7.35 -19.99
CA ASP A 153 1.28 -6.13 -20.80
C ASP A 153 0.23 -5.10 -20.33
N SER A 154 -0.50 -5.40 -19.24
CA SER A 154 -1.46 -4.46 -18.68
C SER A 154 -0.75 -3.20 -18.19
N THR A 155 -1.26 -2.03 -18.59
CA THR A 155 -0.83 -0.71 -18.13
C THR A 155 -1.77 -0.13 -17.07
N ALA A 156 -2.77 -0.90 -16.64
CA ALA A 156 -3.72 -0.52 -15.62
C ALA A 156 -3.13 -0.73 -14.20
N SER A 157 -3.24 0.29 -13.36
CA SER A 157 -2.92 0.13 -11.94
C SER A 157 -3.96 -0.73 -11.23
N ALA A 158 -3.51 -1.48 -10.22
CA ALA A 158 -4.37 -2.25 -9.33
C ALA A 158 -4.56 -1.61 -7.95
N TYR A 159 -3.76 -0.60 -7.61
CA TYR A 159 -3.73 0.03 -6.29
C TYR A 159 -4.11 1.50 -6.41
N TYR A 160 -5.05 1.93 -5.58
CA TYR A 160 -5.67 3.25 -5.64
C TYR A 160 -5.67 3.90 -4.26
N ALA A 161 -5.49 5.22 -4.24
CA ALA A 161 -5.74 6.03 -3.06
C ALA A 161 -7.26 6.20 -2.84
N VAL A 162 -7.65 6.38 -1.58
CA VAL A 162 -9.01 6.81 -1.24
C VAL A 162 -8.94 8.31 -0.95
N VAL A 163 -9.54 9.12 -1.83
CA VAL A 163 -9.35 10.57 -1.88
C VAL A 163 -10.59 11.29 -1.40
N GLY A 164 -10.44 12.11 -0.39
CA GLY A 164 -11.52 12.93 0.15
C GLY A 164 -11.13 13.64 1.43
N LYS A 165 -11.99 14.51 1.91
CA LYS A 165 -11.75 15.25 3.14
C LYS A 165 -11.63 14.29 4.34
N GLY A 166 -10.54 14.44 5.10
CA GLY A 166 -10.27 13.63 6.29
C GLY A 166 -9.70 12.24 6.00
N THR A 167 -9.30 11.93 4.76
CA THR A 167 -8.55 10.70 4.41
C THR A 167 -7.04 10.93 4.44
N ALA A 168 -6.23 9.86 4.30
CA ALA A 168 -4.79 9.98 4.14
C ALA A 168 -4.40 10.74 2.85
N PHE A 169 -5.25 10.71 1.83
CA PHE A 169 -5.14 11.54 0.63
C PHE A 169 -6.23 12.60 0.64
N ASP A 170 -6.09 13.56 1.55
CA ASP A 170 -7.05 14.65 1.69
C ASP A 170 -7.11 15.47 0.39
N ALA A 171 -8.33 15.87 -0.02
CA ALA A 171 -8.53 16.62 -1.25
C ALA A 171 -8.11 18.10 -1.11
N ASP A 172 -8.10 18.61 0.12
CA ASP A 172 -7.89 20.03 0.43
C ASP A 172 -6.49 20.29 1.02
N GLU A 173 -5.82 19.25 1.57
CA GLU A 173 -4.60 19.38 2.35
C GLU A 173 -3.58 18.29 1.98
N VAL A 174 -2.30 18.62 2.07
CA VAL A 174 -1.24 17.61 2.06
C VAL A 174 -1.16 16.95 3.43
N THR A 175 -1.01 15.63 3.46
CA THR A 175 -0.98 14.86 4.69
C THR A 175 0.46 14.48 5.05
N SER A 176 0.86 14.79 6.28
CA SER A 176 2.06 14.28 6.93
C SER A 176 1.72 13.19 7.93
N TYR A 177 2.71 12.48 8.42
CA TYR A 177 2.57 11.47 9.47
C TYR A 177 1.95 12.06 10.75
N THR A 178 2.29 13.31 11.07
CA THR A 178 1.79 14.03 12.26
C THR A 178 0.32 14.44 12.16
N ASP A 179 -0.25 14.45 10.96
CA ASP A 179 -1.66 14.81 10.74
C ASP A 179 -2.61 13.63 10.97
N ILE A 180 -2.06 12.43 11.08
CA ILE A 180 -2.83 11.22 11.32
C ILE A 180 -3.03 11.08 12.82
N LYS A 181 -4.25 11.39 13.28
CA LYS A 181 -4.62 11.27 14.68
C LYS A 181 -4.98 9.84 15.02
N GLY A 182 -4.50 9.37 16.15
CA GLY A 182 -4.59 7.97 16.54
C GLY A 182 -3.32 7.20 16.18
N TRP A 183 -3.43 5.88 16.09
CA TRP A 183 -2.31 5.05 15.62
C TRP A 183 -2.17 5.19 14.10
N PRO A 184 -0.97 5.51 13.58
CA PRO A 184 -0.73 5.60 12.13
C PRO A 184 -1.13 4.33 11.37
N ALA A 185 -1.10 3.17 12.05
CA ALA A 185 -1.54 1.88 11.53
C ALA A 185 -3.01 1.85 11.12
N SER A 186 -3.84 2.70 11.69
CA SER A 186 -5.30 2.60 11.52
C SER A 186 -5.85 3.36 10.32
N ALA A 187 -5.08 4.26 9.69
CA ALA A 187 -5.58 5.02 8.55
C ALA A 187 -5.26 4.33 7.22
N LEU A 188 -6.31 4.11 6.41
CA LEU A 188 -6.18 3.54 5.07
C LEU A 188 -5.41 4.49 4.14
N MET A 189 -4.34 4.01 3.55
CA MET A 189 -3.58 4.74 2.54
C MET A 189 -3.97 4.29 1.12
N LEU A 190 -3.81 3.02 0.80
CA LEU A 190 -4.11 2.46 -0.52
C LEU A 190 -4.98 1.21 -0.41
N VAL A 191 -5.70 0.93 -1.47
CA VAL A 191 -6.56 -0.25 -1.59
C VAL A 191 -6.45 -0.90 -2.97
N GLU A 192 -6.55 -2.22 -3.02
CA GLU A 192 -6.75 -2.93 -4.29
C GLU A 192 -8.10 -2.59 -4.90
N SER A 193 -8.12 -2.29 -6.21
CA SER A 193 -9.37 -2.08 -6.95
C SER A 193 -9.19 -2.33 -8.44
N ARG A 194 -10.20 -2.92 -9.07
CA ARG A 194 -10.27 -3.14 -10.53
C ARG A 194 -10.75 -1.90 -11.31
N SER A 195 -10.33 -0.70 -10.91
CA SER A 195 -10.70 0.53 -11.62
C SER A 195 -10.14 0.62 -13.06
N ARG A 196 -9.07 -0.13 -13.37
CA ARG A 196 -8.46 -0.25 -14.71
C ARG A 196 -8.02 1.06 -15.36
N ALA A 197 -7.72 2.09 -14.60
CA ALA A 197 -7.12 3.30 -15.13
C ALA A 197 -5.65 3.08 -15.48
N PRO A 198 -5.13 3.68 -16.57
CA PRO A 198 -3.71 3.73 -16.85
C PRO A 198 -2.94 4.25 -15.62
N TRP A 199 -1.79 3.64 -15.31
CA TRP A 199 -1.09 3.94 -14.07
C TRP A 199 -0.61 5.39 -13.93
N THR A 200 -0.35 6.08 -15.05
CA THR A 200 0.03 7.51 -15.07
C THR A 200 -1.14 8.46 -14.92
N LYS A 201 -2.37 7.98 -15.15
CA LYS A 201 -3.57 8.81 -15.06
C LYS A 201 -3.86 9.21 -13.62
N PRO A 202 -4.09 10.50 -13.32
CA PRO A 202 -4.42 10.96 -11.97
C PRO A 202 -5.88 10.67 -11.63
N VAL A 203 -6.20 9.39 -11.47
CA VAL A 203 -7.53 8.88 -11.10
C VAL A 203 -7.38 7.95 -9.91
N ASP A 204 -8.14 8.24 -8.88
CA ASP A 204 -8.21 7.48 -7.64
C ASP A 204 -9.67 7.36 -7.17
N ILE A 205 -9.93 6.75 -6.03
CA ILE A 205 -11.28 6.46 -5.56
C ILE A 205 -11.78 7.63 -4.72
N ALA A 206 -12.78 8.35 -5.23
CA ALA A 206 -13.40 9.45 -4.50
C ALA A 206 -14.16 8.94 -3.28
N TYR A 207 -14.00 9.61 -2.15
CA TYR A 207 -14.68 9.32 -0.88
C TYR A 207 -15.31 10.57 -0.28
N SER A 208 -16.51 10.39 0.28
CA SER A 208 -17.14 11.37 1.15
C SER A 208 -17.75 10.63 2.34
N LYS A 209 -17.57 11.18 3.55
CA LYS A 209 -18.14 10.58 4.77
C LYS A 209 -19.67 10.47 4.73
N ASP A 210 -20.35 11.34 3.98
CA ASP A 210 -21.80 11.40 3.89
C ASP A 210 -22.37 10.57 2.72
N ALA A 211 -21.49 10.00 1.86
CA ALA A 211 -21.88 9.15 0.76
C ALA A 211 -21.80 7.65 1.12
N THR A 212 -22.31 6.80 0.25
CA THR A 212 -22.09 5.35 0.35
C THR A 212 -20.60 5.03 0.26
N VAL A 213 -20.09 4.17 1.14
CA VAL A 213 -18.70 3.72 1.09
C VAL A 213 -18.44 3.03 -0.26
N PRO A 214 -17.36 3.40 -0.98
CA PRO A 214 -17.01 2.78 -2.25
C PRO A 214 -16.76 1.27 -2.10
N ARG A 215 -17.03 0.51 -3.16
CA ARG A 215 -16.60 -0.89 -3.23
C ARG A 215 -15.16 -0.97 -3.68
N PHE A 216 -14.38 -1.78 -2.97
CA PHE A 216 -12.98 -2.05 -3.26
C PHE A 216 -12.77 -3.48 -3.78
N GLY A 217 -11.54 -3.84 -4.14
CA GLY A 217 -11.15 -5.20 -4.50
C GLY A 217 -11.60 -5.65 -5.88
N GLY A 218 -12.12 -6.87 -5.92
CA GLY A 218 -12.57 -7.54 -7.15
C GLY A 218 -11.51 -8.45 -7.78
N PHE A 219 -10.37 -8.65 -7.14
CA PHE A 219 -9.31 -9.57 -7.58
C PHE A 219 -9.39 -10.92 -6.88
N THR A 220 -9.70 -10.93 -5.59
CA THR A 220 -9.85 -12.13 -4.78
C THR A 220 -11.30 -12.30 -4.34
N ALA A 221 -11.71 -13.53 -4.02
CA ALA A 221 -12.97 -13.80 -3.36
C ALA A 221 -12.91 -13.32 -1.90
N HIS A 222 -14.03 -12.78 -1.41
CA HIS A 222 -14.27 -12.45 0.00
C HIS A 222 -13.44 -11.32 0.60
N GLY A 223 -12.70 -10.53 -0.20
CA GLY A 223 -11.98 -9.38 0.33
C GLY A 223 -10.92 -8.82 -0.61
N TYR A 224 -10.09 -7.93 -0.07
CA TYR A 224 -9.08 -7.19 -0.80
C TYR A 224 -7.91 -6.79 0.12
N LEU A 225 -6.77 -6.52 -0.49
CA LEU A 225 -5.60 -6.00 0.23
C LEU A 225 -5.67 -4.48 0.36
N THR A 226 -5.16 -3.99 1.48
CA THR A 226 -5.02 -2.56 1.78
C THR A 226 -3.63 -2.28 2.32
N LEU A 227 -3.18 -1.04 2.16
CA LEU A 227 -1.99 -0.49 2.79
C LEU A 227 -2.41 0.59 3.77
N SER A 228 -1.97 0.51 5.01
CA SER A 228 -2.15 1.55 6.04
C SER A 228 -1.00 2.57 6.01
N CYS A 229 -1.21 3.72 6.64
CA CYS A 229 -0.22 4.79 6.70
C CYS A 229 1.07 4.44 7.42
N ASP A 230 1.09 3.42 8.27
CA ASP A 230 2.30 2.87 8.91
C ASP A 230 3.09 1.91 8.01
N GLY A 231 2.64 1.68 6.78
CA GLY A 231 3.24 0.73 5.83
C GLY A 231 2.79 -0.72 6.01
N ALA A 232 1.89 -1.01 6.96
CA ALA A 232 1.35 -2.35 7.12
C ALA A 232 0.33 -2.70 6.02
N VAL A 233 0.38 -3.95 5.56
CA VAL A 233 -0.57 -4.47 4.56
C VAL A 233 -1.55 -5.40 5.25
N HIS A 234 -2.84 -5.19 5.01
CA HIS A 234 -3.94 -5.96 5.60
C HIS A 234 -4.83 -6.56 4.54
N PHE A 235 -5.45 -7.69 4.85
CA PHE A 235 -6.54 -8.25 4.07
C PHE A 235 -7.86 -7.91 4.75
N ILE A 236 -8.70 -7.14 4.09
CA ILE A 236 -10.01 -6.72 4.59
C ILE A 236 -11.09 -7.59 3.96
N SER A 237 -11.94 -8.17 4.80
CA SER A 237 -13.08 -8.97 4.33
C SER A 237 -14.17 -8.08 3.71
N ASP A 238 -14.85 -8.58 2.66
CA ASP A 238 -16.05 -7.96 2.10
C ASP A 238 -17.21 -7.86 3.09
N SER A 239 -17.14 -8.61 4.21
CA SER A 239 -18.11 -8.57 5.31
C SER A 239 -17.87 -7.46 6.33
N VAL A 240 -16.81 -6.66 6.17
CA VAL A 240 -16.55 -5.52 7.05
C VAL A 240 -17.72 -4.54 7.03
N SER A 241 -18.13 -4.05 8.20
CA SER A 241 -19.23 -3.09 8.27
C SER A 241 -18.86 -1.75 7.62
N PRO A 242 -19.81 -1.03 7.01
CA PRO A 242 -19.55 0.29 6.44
C PRO A 242 -18.99 1.28 7.47
N ASP A 243 -19.38 1.19 8.73
CA ASP A 243 -18.90 2.09 9.79
C ASP A 243 -17.46 1.80 10.17
N ALA A 244 -17.08 0.51 10.30
CA ALA A 244 -15.70 0.12 10.52
C ALA A 244 -14.79 0.55 9.35
N LEU A 245 -15.30 0.42 8.11
CA LEU A 245 -14.55 0.84 6.93
C LEU A 245 -14.41 2.37 6.85
N ARG A 246 -15.45 3.14 7.22
CA ARG A 246 -15.38 4.62 7.34
C ARG A 246 -14.33 5.04 8.37
N ALA A 247 -14.31 4.37 9.52
CA ALA A 247 -13.32 4.62 10.54
C ALA A 247 -11.90 4.33 10.01
N TYR A 248 -11.69 3.22 9.31
CA TYR A 248 -10.40 2.86 8.71
C TYR A 248 -9.93 3.86 7.64
N ILE A 249 -10.86 4.43 6.87
CA ILE A 249 -10.56 5.45 5.84
C ILE A 249 -10.12 6.78 6.48
N SER A 250 -10.64 7.12 7.66
CA SER A 250 -10.41 8.43 8.30
C SER A 250 -9.00 8.56 8.89
N LYS A 251 -8.33 9.70 8.63
CA LYS A 251 -7.07 10.07 9.31
C LYS A 251 -7.30 10.64 10.73
N ASP A 252 -8.55 11.02 11.06
CA ASP A 252 -8.95 11.67 12.32
C ASP A 252 -9.61 10.69 13.30
N GLN A 253 -9.11 9.47 13.40
CA GLN A 253 -9.75 8.46 14.25
C GLN A 253 -9.65 8.82 15.74
N SER A 254 -10.80 9.12 16.35
CA SER A 254 -10.96 9.22 17.80
C SER A 254 -11.47 7.91 18.43
N ASP A 255 -12.03 7.00 17.62
CA ASP A 255 -12.70 5.80 18.09
C ASP A 255 -11.95 4.53 17.68
N THR A 256 -11.86 3.58 18.61
CA THR A 256 -11.32 2.24 18.36
C THR A 256 -12.38 1.39 17.67
N PHE A 257 -12.20 1.07 16.40
CA PHE A 257 -13.06 0.12 15.68
C PHE A 257 -12.36 -1.21 15.49
N ASP A 258 -13.09 -2.30 15.71
CA ASP A 258 -12.60 -3.63 15.39
C ASP A 258 -12.74 -3.88 13.90
N ILE A 259 -11.61 -3.85 13.20
CA ILE A 259 -11.56 -4.23 11.78
C ILE A 259 -10.90 -5.61 11.73
N PRO A 260 -11.66 -6.67 11.43
CA PRO A 260 -11.09 -8.00 11.29
C PRO A 260 -9.95 -8.00 10.27
N GLY A 261 -8.75 -8.42 10.71
CA GLY A 261 -7.55 -8.44 9.88
C GLY A 261 -6.62 -7.24 10.05
N VAL A 262 -7.04 -6.18 10.74
CA VAL A 262 -6.16 -5.08 11.19
C VAL A 262 -5.88 -5.27 12.68
N PRO A 263 -4.66 -5.63 13.08
CA PRO A 263 -4.37 -5.87 14.49
C PRO A 263 -4.46 -4.57 15.30
N TYR A 264 -5.24 -4.61 16.39
CA TYR A 264 -5.09 -3.63 17.46
C TYR A 264 -3.70 -3.82 18.08
N ARG A 265 -2.92 -2.75 18.12
CA ARG A 265 -1.80 -2.67 19.05
C ARG A 265 -2.13 -1.58 20.06
N PHE A 266 -2.35 -2.03 21.30
CA PHE A 266 -2.39 -1.16 22.47
C PHE A 266 -0.99 -0.62 22.78
#